data_01bb88e87712f525a451a705e3e3177e
#
_entry.id   01bb88e87712f525a451a705e3e3177e
#
_cell.length_a   1.000
_cell.length_b   1.000
_cell.length_c   1.000
_cell.angle_alpha   90.00
_cell.angle_beta   90.00
_cell.angle_gamma   90.00
#
_symmetry.space_group_name_H-M   'P 1'
#
loop_
_entity.id
_entity.type
_entity.pdbx_description
1 polymer ?
#
loop_
_entity_poly.entity_id
_entity_poly.type
_entity_poly.pdbx_seq_one_letter_code
_entity_poly.pdbx_strand_id
1 'polypeptide(L)'
;MKNLILLLMLPLMSFGQLLVDTTPQYKNVILEEFTGIHCVFCPDGHVIAQNIKNVYPNDVFVLNLHTGGYAYPNQGEPDFRVGENDSIAAISNLAGYPAGTVNRKQFPMTQGGGTAMSRGDWLDAASEVLAQESYVNIGMLMQHDSVSNTLIIDVELYYTDSTPVDGFGFSPLNYLNVVLVQ
;
A
#
# COMPACT_ATOMS: atom_id res chain seq x y z
N MET A 1 9.24 -58.25 -37.89
CA MET A 1 10.06 -57.09 -37.59
C MET A 1 9.25 -56.24 -36.59
N LYS A 2 9.61 -56.22 -35.28
CA LYS A 2 8.92 -55.49 -34.23
C LYS A 2 9.56 -54.10 -34.10
N ASN A 3 8.84 -53.05 -34.48
CA ASN A 3 9.29 -51.66 -34.28
C ASN A 3 9.13 -51.31 -32.80
N LEU A 4 10.25 -51.18 -32.09
CA LEU A 4 10.32 -50.69 -30.72
C LEU A 4 10.27 -49.16 -30.78
N ILE A 5 9.12 -48.57 -30.46
CA ILE A 5 8.98 -47.10 -30.29
C ILE A 5 9.54 -46.77 -28.91
N LEU A 6 10.74 -46.22 -28.89
CA LEU A 6 11.37 -45.68 -27.68
C LEU A 6 10.71 -44.32 -27.38
N LEU A 7 9.75 -44.31 -26.43
CA LEU A 7 9.12 -43.08 -25.94
C LEU A 7 10.12 -42.35 -25.04
N LEU A 8 10.75 -41.32 -25.58
CA LEU A 8 11.67 -40.45 -24.83
C LEU A 8 10.85 -39.58 -23.86
N MET A 9 10.73 -39.97 -22.58
CA MET A 9 10.18 -39.12 -21.52
C MET A 9 11.19 -38.01 -21.23
N LEU A 10 11.01 -36.85 -21.88
CA LEU A 10 11.67 -35.62 -21.43
C LEU A 10 11.04 -35.21 -20.09
N PRO A 11 11.85 -34.98 -19.02
CA PRO A 11 11.32 -34.39 -17.82
C PRO A 11 10.83 -32.96 -18.15
N LEU A 12 9.54 -32.72 -18.01
CA LEU A 12 8.98 -31.36 -17.99
C LEU A 12 9.57 -30.67 -16.75
N MET A 13 10.63 -29.91 -16.94
CA MET A 13 11.10 -28.98 -15.95
C MET A 13 10.03 -27.86 -15.84
N SER A 14 9.11 -28.00 -14.90
CA SER A 14 8.23 -26.93 -14.49
C SER A 14 9.11 -25.88 -13.78
N PHE A 15 9.55 -24.88 -14.52
CA PHE A 15 10.08 -23.66 -13.90
C PHE A 15 8.89 -23.02 -13.20
N GLY A 16 8.91 -22.98 -11.85
CA GLY A 16 7.98 -22.19 -11.08
C GLY A 16 8.04 -20.75 -11.62
N GLN A 17 6.92 -20.27 -12.15
CA GLN A 17 6.84 -18.88 -12.62
C GLN A 17 6.86 -17.99 -11.38
N LEU A 18 7.81 -17.06 -11.30
CA LEU A 18 7.84 -16.06 -10.25
C LEU A 18 6.58 -15.19 -10.34
N LEU A 19 5.98 -14.90 -9.21
CA LEU A 19 4.83 -13.98 -9.12
C LEU A 19 5.28 -12.52 -9.24
N VAL A 20 6.56 -12.26 -8.92
CA VAL A 20 7.14 -10.92 -8.87
C VAL A 20 8.04 -10.67 -10.08
N ASP A 21 7.99 -9.44 -10.62
CA ASP A 21 8.95 -8.99 -11.64
C ASP A 21 10.35 -8.82 -11.01
N THR A 22 11.38 -9.26 -11.70
CA THR A 22 12.78 -9.19 -11.26
C THR A 22 13.54 -7.98 -11.81
N THR A 23 12.89 -7.17 -12.67
CA THR A 23 13.49 -5.94 -13.21
C THR A 23 13.17 -4.75 -12.30
N PRO A 24 14.08 -3.74 -12.19
CA PRO A 24 13.79 -2.53 -11.43
C PRO A 24 12.49 -1.87 -11.87
N GLN A 25 11.65 -1.49 -10.92
CA GLN A 25 10.38 -0.82 -11.13
C GLN A 25 10.36 0.51 -10.38
N TYR A 26 9.51 1.43 -10.79
CA TYR A 26 9.23 2.64 -10.02
C TYR A 26 8.32 2.31 -8.83
N LYS A 27 8.38 3.16 -7.80
CA LYS A 27 7.52 3.03 -6.62
C LYS A 27 6.08 3.34 -6.94
N ASN A 28 5.18 2.59 -6.34
CA ASN A 28 3.77 2.95 -6.24
C ASN A 28 3.53 3.83 -5.02
N VAL A 29 2.44 4.59 -5.07
CA VAL A 29 1.99 5.45 -3.98
C VAL A 29 0.82 4.81 -3.24
N ILE A 30 0.94 4.75 -1.92
CA ILE A 30 -0.18 4.55 -1.01
C ILE A 30 -0.46 5.88 -0.31
N LEU A 31 -1.59 6.49 -0.63
CA LEU A 31 -2.11 7.66 0.07
C LEU A 31 -3.10 7.19 1.13
N GLU A 32 -2.68 7.25 2.38
CA GLU A 32 -3.54 6.97 3.54
C GLU A 32 -4.15 8.29 4.00
N GLU A 33 -5.45 8.47 3.74
CA GLU A 33 -6.21 9.66 4.12
C GLU A 33 -6.88 9.45 5.48
N PHE A 34 -6.53 10.27 6.45
CA PHE A 34 -7.19 10.29 7.76
C PHE A 34 -8.50 11.06 7.68
N THR A 35 -9.60 10.39 8.00
CA THR A 35 -10.95 10.88 7.80
C THR A 35 -11.91 10.47 8.92
N GLY A 36 -13.16 10.90 8.83
CA GLY A 36 -14.24 10.49 9.71
C GLY A 36 -15.60 10.89 9.15
N ILE A 37 -16.63 10.11 9.47
CA ILE A 37 -17.99 10.29 8.95
C ILE A 37 -18.63 11.64 9.31
N HIS A 38 -18.13 12.29 10.38
CA HIS A 38 -18.58 13.61 10.84
C HIS A 38 -17.60 14.74 10.52
N CYS A 39 -16.60 14.48 9.68
CA CYS A 39 -15.60 15.46 9.29
C CYS A 39 -16.11 16.34 8.14
N VAL A 40 -16.41 17.60 8.41
CA VAL A 40 -17.01 18.54 7.45
C VAL A 40 -16.11 18.81 6.22
N PHE A 41 -14.79 18.81 6.41
CA PHE A 41 -13.83 19.10 5.34
C PHE A 41 -13.26 17.85 4.64
N CYS A 42 -13.55 16.65 5.14
CA CYS A 42 -13.03 15.43 4.57
C CYS A 42 -13.58 15.11 3.15
N PRO A 43 -14.82 15.45 2.79
CA PRO A 43 -15.28 15.27 1.41
C PRO A 43 -14.41 16.00 0.37
N ASP A 44 -13.85 17.16 0.70
CA ASP A 44 -12.90 17.87 -0.17
C ASP A 44 -11.57 17.09 -0.30
N GLY A 45 -11.08 16.48 0.79
CA GLY A 45 -9.93 15.58 0.77
C GLY A 45 -10.15 14.38 -0.15
N HIS A 46 -11.30 13.71 -0.04
CA HIS A 46 -11.66 12.59 -0.91
C HIS A 46 -11.66 12.95 -2.39
N VAL A 47 -12.15 14.15 -2.75
CA VAL A 47 -12.11 14.63 -4.15
C VAL A 47 -10.67 14.80 -4.62
N ILE A 48 -9.80 15.40 -3.80
CA ILE A 48 -8.38 15.60 -4.14
C ILE A 48 -7.67 14.24 -4.29
N ALA A 49 -7.83 13.33 -3.32
CA ALA A 49 -7.25 11.99 -3.38
C ALA A 49 -7.72 11.21 -4.62
N GLN A 50 -9.02 11.28 -4.94
CA GLN A 50 -9.58 10.63 -6.13
C GLN A 50 -9.03 11.25 -7.42
N ASN A 51 -8.82 12.56 -7.48
CA ASN A 51 -8.23 13.21 -8.64
C ASN A 51 -6.77 12.75 -8.86
N ILE A 52 -5.99 12.62 -7.80
CA ILE A 52 -4.62 12.07 -7.89
C ILE A 52 -4.65 10.62 -8.43
N LYS A 53 -5.54 9.78 -7.89
CA LYS A 53 -5.72 8.41 -8.38
C LYS A 53 -6.16 8.36 -9.84
N ASN A 54 -7.01 9.27 -10.29
CA ASN A 54 -7.47 9.32 -11.69
C ASN A 54 -6.33 9.69 -12.66
N VAL A 55 -5.35 10.50 -12.21
CA VAL A 55 -4.15 10.83 -12.99
C VAL A 55 -3.19 9.64 -13.06
N TYR A 56 -3.08 8.85 -11.99
CA TYR A 56 -2.18 7.71 -11.86
C TYR A 56 -2.95 6.44 -11.46
N PRO A 57 -3.82 5.91 -12.33
CA PRO A 57 -4.82 4.89 -11.94
C PRO A 57 -4.22 3.55 -11.53
N ASN A 58 -3.00 3.23 -11.99
CA ASN A 58 -2.31 1.97 -11.72
C ASN A 58 -1.23 2.10 -10.64
N ASP A 59 -0.82 3.33 -10.31
CA ASP A 59 0.37 3.58 -9.50
C ASP A 59 0.02 4.27 -8.17
N VAL A 60 -1.20 4.81 -8.02
CA VAL A 60 -1.68 5.44 -6.78
C VAL A 60 -2.85 4.66 -6.21
N PHE A 61 -2.74 4.28 -4.94
CA PHE A 61 -3.76 3.60 -4.16
C PHE A 61 -4.17 4.48 -2.99
N VAL A 62 -5.47 4.70 -2.82
CA VAL A 62 -6.02 5.53 -1.74
C VAL A 62 -6.68 4.64 -0.70
N LEU A 63 -6.32 4.84 0.56
CA LEU A 63 -6.92 4.18 1.72
C LEU A 63 -7.54 5.25 2.63
N ASN A 64 -8.84 5.15 2.91
CA ASN A 64 -9.52 6.04 3.83
C ASN A 64 -9.47 5.43 5.24
N LEU A 65 -8.74 6.07 6.14
CA LEU A 65 -8.55 5.64 7.51
C LEU A 65 -9.48 6.43 8.43
N HIS A 66 -10.59 5.83 8.84
CA HIS A 66 -11.51 6.43 9.80
C HIS A 66 -10.89 6.38 11.19
N THR A 67 -10.57 7.56 11.76
CA THR A 67 -9.85 7.68 13.04
C THR A 67 -10.22 8.94 13.80
N GLY A 68 -9.93 8.96 15.10
CA GLY A 68 -10.17 10.09 15.99
C GLY A 68 -11.63 10.44 16.19
N GLY A 69 -11.89 11.63 16.77
CA GLY A 69 -13.22 12.03 17.21
C GLY A 69 -14.29 12.11 16.13
N TYR A 70 -13.90 12.48 14.91
CA TYR A 70 -14.85 12.60 13.78
C TYR A 70 -15.27 11.24 13.19
N ALA A 71 -14.61 10.16 13.55
CA ALA A 71 -14.92 8.83 13.02
C ALA A 71 -15.95 8.07 13.88
N TYR A 72 -16.30 8.55 15.09
CA TYR A 72 -17.26 7.87 15.94
C TYR A 72 -18.67 7.98 15.36
N PRO A 73 -19.36 6.84 15.12
CA PRO A 73 -20.71 6.85 14.60
C PRO A 73 -21.73 7.24 15.65
N ASN A 74 -22.82 7.91 15.23
CA ASN A 74 -24.03 8.04 16.02
C ASN A 74 -24.86 6.73 15.97
N GLN A 75 -25.89 6.64 16.79
CA GLN A 75 -26.78 5.51 16.78
C GLN A 75 -27.42 5.28 15.40
N GLY A 76 -27.19 4.10 14.83
CA GLY A 76 -27.72 3.71 13.52
C GLY A 76 -26.83 4.04 12.32
N GLU A 77 -25.70 4.69 12.53
CA GLU A 77 -24.70 4.92 11.48
C GLU A 77 -23.70 3.74 11.42
N PRO A 78 -23.10 3.50 10.23
CA PRO A 78 -22.07 2.48 10.12
C PRO A 78 -20.79 2.88 10.85
N ASP A 79 -20.11 1.91 11.43
CA ASP A 79 -18.80 2.09 12.05
C ASP A 79 -17.71 1.60 11.10
N PHE A 80 -16.91 2.55 10.59
CA PHE A 80 -15.78 2.27 9.68
C PHE A 80 -14.43 2.28 10.39
N ARG A 81 -14.42 2.39 11.72
CA ARG A 81 -13.17 2.40 12.50
C ARG A 81 -12.61 1.00 12.63
N VAL A 82 -11.29 0.90 12.54
CA VAL A 82 -10.49 -0.27 12.94
C VAL A 82 -9.34 0.21 13.82
N GLY A 83 -8.88 -0.63 14.73
CA GLY A 83 -7.86 -0.24 15.73
C GLY A 83 -6.52 0.17 15.12
N GLU A 84 -6.18 -0.40 13.98
CA GLU A 84 -4.98 -0.10 13.21
C GLU A 84 -4.95 1.34 12.70
N ASN A 85 -6.11 1.93 12.37
CA ASN A 85 -6.20 3.30 11.89
C ASN A 85 -5.70 4.31 12.92
N ASP A 86 -6.07 4.13 14.19
CA ASP A 86 -5.60 5.00 15.28
C ASP A 86 -4.09 4.85 15.51
N SER A 87 -3.56 3.64 15.35
CA SER A 87 -2.12 3.39 15.45
C SER A 87 -1.34 4.09 14.33
N ILE A 88 -1.84 4.04 13.10
CA ILE A 88 -1.23 4.72 11.95
C ILE A 88 -1.31 6.25 12.13
N ALA A 89 -2.46 6.77 12.59
CA ALA A 89 -2.62 8.18 12.88
C ALA A 89 -1.63 8.68 13.94
N ALA A 90 -1.41 7.89 15.00
CA ALA A 90 -0.50 8.23 16.09
C ALA A 90 0.95 8.35 15.61
N ILE A 91 1.46 7.37 14.83
CA ILE A 91 2.83 7.42 14.29
C ILE A 91 3.00 8.49 13.21
N SER A 92 1.91 8.93 12.57
CA SER A 92 1.93 9.97 11.53
C SER A 92 1.95 11.39 12.09
N ASN A 93 1.75 11.55 13.39
CA ASN A 93 1.65 12.85 14.10
C ASN A 93 0.59 13.77 13.49
N LEU A 94 -0.63 13.27 13.44
CA LEU A 94 -1.78 13.93 12.84
C LEU A 94 -2.17 15.19 13.62
N ALA A 95 -2.22 16.35 12.96
CA ALA A 95 -2.61 17.64 13.57
C ALA A 95 -4.07 18.04 13.31
N GLY A 96 -4.76 17.43 12.35
CA GLY A 96 -6.13 17.76 11.98
C GLY A 96 -6.69 16.95 10.83
N TYR A 97 -7.92 17.22 10.41
CA TYR A 97 -8.65 16.49 9.37
C TYR A 97 -9.18 17.42 8.27
N PRO A 98 -9.18 17.00 6.98
CA PRO A 98 -8.47 15.84 6.50
C PRO A 98 -6.97 16.07 6.49
N ALA A 99 -6.22 15.02 6.75
CA ALA A 99 -4.79 14.97 6.52
C ALA A 99 -4.46 13.60 5.93
N GLY A 100 -3.26 13.39 5.44
CA GLY A 100 -2.86 12.10 4.89
C GLY A 100 -1.37 11.90 4.95
N THR A 101 -0.95 10.66 4.73
CA THR A 101 0.44 10.29 4.59
C THR A 101 0.67 9.58 3.26
N VAL A 102 1.77 9.91 2.59
CA VAL A 102 2.19 9.27 1.34
C VAL A 102 3.33 8.30 1.65
N ASN A 103 3.08 7.00 1.46
CA ASN A 103 4.01 5.91 1.77
C ASN A 103 4.60 5.99 3.18
N ARG A 104 3.91 6.62 4.12
CA ARG A 104 4.37 6.89 5.51
C ARG A 104 5.78 7.49 5.56
N LYS A 105 6.14 8.29 4.53
CA LYS A 105 7.44 8.96 4.41
C LYS A 105 7.36 10.38 4.95
N GLN A 106 8.44 10.85 5.55
CA GLN A 106 8.60 12.26 5.90
C GLN A 106 9.00 13.06 4.66
N PHE A 107 8.36 14.21 4.48
CA PHE A 107 8.64 15.20 3.45
C PHE A 107 8.86 16.56 4.13
N PRO A 108 9.43 17.56 3.44
CA PRO A 108 9.60 18.89 4.01
C PRO A 108 8.30 19.55 4.47
N MET A 109 7.15 19.18 3.85
CA MET A 109 5.81 19.70 4.17
C MET A 109 5.07 18.91 5.26
N THR A 110 5.65 17.82 5.79
CA THR A 110 4.99 17.05 6.86
C THR A 110 4.95 17.79 8.17
N GLN A 111 3.92 17.48 8.98
CA GLN A 111 3.63 18.18 10.22
C GLN A 111 4.43 17.61 11.38
N GLY A 112 4.97 18.47 12.24
CA GLY A 112 5.48 18.13 13.56
C GLY A 112 6.50 16.97 13.64
N GLY A 113 7.25 16.72 12.58
CA GLY A 113 8.21 15.61 12.51
C GLY A 113 7.58 14.24 12.26
N GLY A 114 6.28 14.17 12.01
CA GLY A 114 5.57 12.96 11.59
C GLY A 114 5.55 12.80 10.07
N THR A 115 4.61 12.00 9.57
CA THR A 115 4.44 11.74 8.13
C THR A 115 3.14 12.34 7.58
N ALA A 116 2.25 12.85 8.44
CA ALA A 116 1.01 13.47 8.03
C ALA A 116 1.26 14.85 7.38
N MET A 117 0.50 15.15 6.35
CA MET A 117 0.51 16.42 5.63
C MET A 117 -0.90 16.86 5.26
N SER A 118 -1.03 18.15 4.91
CA SER A 118 -2.28 18.71 4.42
C SER A 118 -2.64 18.18 3.03
N ARG A 119 -3.94 18.10 2.72
CA ARG A 119 -4.43 17.60 1.43
C ARG A 119 -3.89 18.35 0.21
N GLY A 120 -3.50 19.62 0.37
CA GLY A 120 -2.89 20.42 -0.70
C GLY A 120 -1.50 19.93 -1.13
N ASP A 121 -0.81 19.17 -0.28
CA ASP A 121 0.56 18.72 -0.50
C ASP A 121 0.61 17.27 -1.05
N TRP A 122 -0.51 16.55 -1.10
CA TRP A 122 -0.54 15.13 -1.46
C TRP A 122 -0.06 14.86 -2.89
N LEU A 123 -0.42 15.73 -3.85
CA LEU A 123 0.00 15.56 -5.25
C LEU A 123 1.50 15.69 -5.41
N ASP A 124 2.11 16.68 -4.75
CA ASP A 124 3.55 16.93 -4.83
C ASP A 124 4.33 15.76 -4.21
N ALA A 125 3.89 15.30 -3.03
CA ALA A 125 4.48 14.14 -2.36
C ALA A 125 4.32 12.86 -3.19
N ALA A 126 3.15 12.63 -3.78
CA ALA A 126 2.90 11.49 -4.67
C ALA A 126 3.81 11.53 -5.90
N SER A 127 3.94 12.70 -6.55
CA SER A 127 4.79 12.88 -7.73
C SER A 127 6.27 12.63 -7.41
N GLU A 128 6.74 13.06 -6.22
CA GLU A 128 8.11 12.78 -5.78
C GLU A 128 8.36 11.27 -5.59
N VAL A 129 7.39 10.53 -5.05
CA VAL A 129 7.52 9.08 -4.84
C VAL A 129 7.50 8.33 -6.16
N LEU A 130 6.57 8.67 -7.06
CA LEU A 130 6.43 8.03 -8.38
C LEU A 130 7.69 8.18 -9.26
N ALA A 131 8.52 9.19 -9.02
CA ALA A 131 9.77 9.40 -9.73
C ALA A 131 10.95 8.57 -9.17
N GLN A 132 10.74 7.80 -8.09
CA GLN A 132 11.80 7.03 -7.44
C GLN A 132 11.73 5.56 -7.85
N GLU A 133 12.89 4.95 -8.08
CA GLU A 133 12.99 3.49 -8.25
C GLU A 133 12.74 2.76 -6.92
N SER A 134 12.10 1.60 -7.00
CA SER A 134 11.91 0.71 -5.87
C SER A 134 13.12 -0.22 -5.73
N TYR A 135 13.61 -0.39 -4.51
CA TYR A 135 14.63 -1.37 -4.19
C TYR A 135 14.05 -2.78 -3.96
N VAL A 136 12.72 -2.91 -3.93
CA VAL A 136 12.00 -4.18 -3.78
C VAL A 136 10.76 -4.18 -4.64
N ASN A 137 10.57 -5.23 -5.42
CA ASN A 137 9.33 -5.51 -6.12
C ASN A 137 8.50 -6.49 -5.30
N ILE A 138 7.19 -6.36 -5.39
CA ILE A 138 6.21 -7.19 -4.68
C ILE A 138 5.27 -7.81 -5.68
N GLY A 139 5.24 -9.14 -5.72
CA GLY A 139 4.24 -9.93 -6.44
C GLY A 139 3.22 -10.50 -5.44
N MET A 140 1.96 -10.57 -5.84
CA MET A 140 0.90 -11.09 -4.99
C MET A 140 -0.08 -11.93 -5.79
N LEU A 141 -0.44 -13.08 -5.25
CA LEU A 141 -1.52 -13.92 -5.75
C LEU A 141 -2.54 -14.14 -4.64
N MET A 142 -3.80 -13.89 -4.94
CA MET A 142 -4.92 -14.12 -4.01
C MET A 142 -5.81 -15.24 -4.53
N GLN A 143 -6.20 -16.13 -3.63
CA GLN A 143 -7.14 -17.22 -3.89
C GLN A 143 -8.21 -17.22 -2.80
N HIS A 144 -9.48 -17.15 -3.22
CA HIS A 144 -10.61 -17.23 -2.30
C HIS A 144 -11.37 -18.53 -2.52
N ASP A 145 -11.46 -19.36 -1.48
CA ASP A 145 -12.33 -20.51 -1.44
C ASP A 145 -13.67 -20.11 -0.81
N SER A 146 -14.70 -20.00 -1.63
CA SER A 146 -16.04 -19.62 -1.19
C SER A 146 -16.75 -20.70 -0.38
N VAL A 147 -16.30 -21.95 -0.43
CA VAL A 147 -16.90 -23.07 0.33
C VAL A 147 -16.41 -23.05 1.78
N SER A 148 -15.10 -22.91 1.96
CA SER A 148 -14.48 -22.82 3.30
C SER A 148 -14.43 -21.38 3.82
N ASN A 149 -14.80 -20.38 3.02
CA ASN A 149 -14.65 -18.94 3.29
C ASN A 149 -13.22 -18.58 3.71
N THR A 150 -12.25 -19.15 3.00
CA THR A 150 -10.83 -18.96 3.27
C THR A 150 -10.19 -18.10 2.18
N LEU A 151 -9.43 -17.08 2.57
CA LEU A 151 -8.58 -16.29 1.68
C LEU A 151 -7.12 -16.70 1.89
N ILE A 152 -6.47 -17.13 0.82
CA ILE A 152 -5.03 -17.40 0.77
C ILE A 152 -4.37 -16.27 -0.01
N ILE A 153 -3.34 -15.69 0.56
CA ILE A 153 -2.56 -14.61 -0.06
C ILE A 153 -1.10 -15.05 -0.07
N ASP A 154 -0.59 -15.34 -1.28
CA ASP A 154 0.82 -15.61 -1.51
C ASP A 154 1.51 -14.31 -1.89
N VAL A 155 2.57 -13.93 -1.19
CA VAL A 155 3.36 -12.73 -1.45
C VAL A 155 4.79 -13.12 -1.73
N GLU A 156 5.32 -12.66 -2.85
CA GLU A 156 6.70 -12.84 -3.25
C GLU A 156 7.40 -11.48 -3.31
N LEU A 157 8.60 -11.42 -2.76
CA LEU A 157 9.43 -10.21 -2.73
C LEU A 157 10.71 -10.46 -3.52
N TYR A 158 11.08 -9.53 -4.39
CA TYR A 158 12.35 -9.55 -5.08
C TYR A 158 13.08 -8.23 -4.88
N TYR A 159 14.27 -8.28 -4.28
CA TYR A 159 15.11 -7.11 -4.05
C TYR A 159 15.94 -6.83 -5.31
N THR A 160 15.71 -5.67 -5.91
CA THR A 160 16.40 -5.20 -7.11
C THR A 160 17.65 -4.40 -6.78
N ASP A 161 17.73 -3.90 -5.54
CA ASP A 161 18.86 -3.14 -5.01
C ASP A 161 18.96 -3.36 -3.48
N SER A 162 20.01 -2.83 -2.89
CA SER A 162 20.21 -2.86 -1.44
C SER A 162 19.17 -2.00 -0.74
N THR A 163 18.63 -2.50 0.36
CA THR A 163 17.76 -1.70 1.23
C THR A 163 18.52 -0.43 1.66
N PRO A 164 17.93 0.76 1.52
CA PRO A 164 18.55 1.98 1.99
C PRO A 164 18.90 1.87 3.48
N VAL A 165 20.13 2.21 3.83
CA VAL A 165 20.54 2.32 5.22
C VAL A 165 20.08 3.65 5.79
N ASP A 166 19.67 3.67 7.06
CA ASP A 166 19.40 4.92 7.75
C ASP A 166 20.69 5.73 7.93
N GLY A 167 20.58 6.96 8.38
CA GLY A 167 21.72 7.85 8.61
C GLY A 167 22.72 7.35 9.66
N PHE A 168 22.42 6.23 10.35
CA PHE A 168 23.27 5.58 11.36
C PHE A 168 23.95 4.32 10.81
N GLY A 169 23.74 3.97 9.54
CA GLY A 169 24.40 2.84 8.88
C GLY A 169 23.75 1.47 9.18
N PHE A 170 22.57 1.44 9.77
CA PHE A 170 21.81 0.21 9.96
C PHE A 170 20.87 0.00 8.78
N SER A 171 20.85 -1.21 8.24
CA SER A 171 19.81 -1.62 7.31
C SER A 171 18.50 -1.75 8.11
N PRO A 172 17.47 -0.94 7.80
CA PRO A 172 16.19 -1.05 8.48
C PRO A 172 15.59 -2.44 8.23
N LEU A 173 14.91 -2.97 9.24
CA LEU A 173 14.07 -4.14 9.04
C LEU A 173 12.93 -3.77 8.10
N ASN A 174 12.74 -4.57 7.07
CA ASN A 174 11.60 -4.42 6.18
C ASN A 174 10.40 -5.19 6.76
N TYR A 175 9.27 -4.52 6.85
CA TYR A 175 8.01 -5.10 7.30
C TYR A 175 7.05 -5.20 6.12
N LEU A 176 6.44 -6.38 5.96
CA LEU A 176 5.35 -6.58 5.03
C LEU A 176 4.03 -6.34 5.78
N ASN A 177 3.19 -5.46 5.23
CA ASN A 177 1.83 -5.27 5.70
C ASN A 177 0.86 -5.70 4.61
N VAL A 178 -0.12 -6.50 4.97
CA VAL A 178 -1.24 -6.87 4.09
C VAL A 178 -2.49 -6.21 4.64
N VAL A 179 -3.17 -5.41 3.81
CA VAL A 179 -4.36 -4.67 4.19
C VAL A 179 -5.53 -5.15 3.33
N LEU A 180 -6.59 -5.59 3.99
CA LEU A 180 -7.87 -5.87 3.34
C LEU A 180 -8.74 -4.61 3.44
N VAL A 181 -9.24 -4.14 2.31
CA VAL A 181 -10.12 -2.97 2.23
C VAL A 181 -11.54 -3.40 1.86
N GLN A 182 -12.52 -2.68 2.40
CA GLN A 182 -13.94 -2.93 2.22
C GLN A 182 -14.58 -1.79 1.41
#